data_1ede61c0cadf987276741192a93d5fb8
#
_entry.id   1ede61c0cadf987276741192a93d5fb8
#
_cell.length_a   1.000
_cell.length_b   1.000
_cell.length_c   1.000
_cell.angle_alpha   90.00
_cell.angle_beta   90.00
_cell.angle_gamma   90.00
#
_symmetry.space_group_name_H-M   'P 1'
#
loop_
_entity.id
_entity.type
_entity.pdbx_description
1 polymer ?
#
loop_
_entity_poly.entity_id
_entity_poly.type
_entity_poly.pdbx_seq_one_letter_code
_entity_poly.pdbx_strand_id
1 'polypeptide(L)'
;MPQFIAMAQPEPRTSDSMAGSETWKGRRIGITGAGGELGRALTCHLRRRGAWVVALSHRPQPEGLNSMTGPQEWVLWSCGQEAELDSILSRLDVLVLNHGINPGGDQSPESLSKALEVNALSQWRLLQRFEQQKRMGDQRAHAAELWVNTSEAEIQPALSPAYELSKRLIGQLVSLRWSAPRQERS
;
A
#
# COMPACT_ATOMS: atom_id res chain seq x y z
N MET A 1 34.51 -2.53 -13.31
CA MET A 1 33.98 -1.17 -13.41
C MET A 1 32.47 -1.30 -13.54
N PRO A 2 31.65 -1.09 -12.51
CA PRO A 2 30.20 -1.12 -12.66
C PRO A 2 29.74 0.20 -13.31
N GLN A 3 29.01 0.09 -14.41
CA GLN A 3 28.37 1.24 -15.06
C GLN A 3 27.16 1.65 -14.23
N PHE A 4 27.18 2.87 -13.74
CA PHE A 4 26.02 3.52 -13.16
C PHE A 4 25.05 3.87 -14.30
N ILE A 5 23.86 3.26 -14.27
CA ILE A 5 22.74 3.72 -15.11
C ILE A 5 22.19 4.98 -14.44
N ALA A 6 22.41 6.11 -15.04
CA ALA A 6 21.82 7.38 -14.63
C ALA A 6 20.30 7.30 -14.79
N MET A 7 19.57 7.40 -13.69
CA MET A 7 18.14 7.66 -13.73
C MET A 7 17.92 9.05 -14.32
N ALA A 8 17.30 9.13 -15.47
CA ALA A 8 16.88 10.37 -16.06
C ALA A 8 15.90 11.08 -15.11
N GLN A 9 16.24 12.29 -14.73
CA GLN A 9 15.31 13.16 -14.01
C GLN A 9 14.16 13.53 -14.93
N PRO A 10 12.89 13.45 -14.50
CA PRO A 10 11.79 13.92 -15.34
C PRO A 10 11.87 15.43 -15.48
N GLU A 11 11.90 15.91 -16.71
CA GLU A 11 11.76 17.31 -17.08
C GLU A 11 10.49 17.91 -16.43
N PRO A 12 10.51 19.18 -15.99
CA PRO A 12 9.33 19.84 -15.43
C PRO A 12 8.28 20.00 -16.54
N ARG A 13 7.23 19.20 -16.48
CA ARG A 13 6.07 19.35 -17.39
C ARG A 13 5.31 20.62 -17.03
N THR A 14 5.48 21.62 -17.88
CA THR A 14 4.62 22.82 -17.91
C THR A 14 3.22 22.44 -18.39
N SER A 15 2.20 22.92 -17.64
CA SER A 15 0.77 22.97 -18.03
C SER A 15 0.07 21.64 -18.37
N ASP A 16 -0.31 20.87 -17.34
CA ASP A 16 -1.41 19.91 -17.45
C ASP A 16 -2.17 19.82 -16.12
N SER A 17 -2.77 20.95 -15.71
CA SER A 17 -3.52 21.04 -14.44
C SER A 17 -4.95 20.48 -14.51
N MET A 18 -5.41 20.00 -15.67
CA MET A 18 -6.78 19.49 -15.85
C MET A 18 -6.90 18.01 -16.19
N ALA A 19 -5.87 17.38 -16.76
CA ALA A 19 -5.89 15.95 -17.14
C ALA A 19 -5.78 15.00 -15.94
N GLY A 20 -5.27 15.45 -14.80
CA GLY A 20 -5.08 14.61 -13.60
C GLY A 20 -6.36 14.28 -12.82
N SER A 21 -7.46 14.97 -13.04
CA SER A 21 -8.69 14.77 -12.26
C SER A 21 -9.59 13.63 -12.75
N GLU A 22 -9.49 13.26 -14.01
CA GLU A 22 -10.32 12.19 -14.58
C GLU A 22 -9.78 10.79 -14.33
N THR A 23 -8.48 10.64 -14.08
CA THR A 23 -7.80 9.34 -13.93
C THR A 23 -8.32 8.51 -12.74
N TRP A 24 -8.86 9.15 -11.70
CA TRP A 24 -9.32 8.49 -10.47
C TRP A 24 -10.83 8.37 -10.35
N LYS A 25 -11.58 9.04 -11.20
CA LYS A 25 -13.04 9.06 -11.14
C LYS A 25 -13.61 7.65 -11.26
N GLY A 26 -14.36 7.24 -10.23
CA GLY A 26 -15.00 5.93 -10.17
C GLY A 26 -14.07 4.75 -9.84
N ARG A 27 -12.74 4.93 -9.77
CA ARG A 27 -11.82 3.86 -9.37
C ARG A 27 -11.99 3.54 -7.88
N ARG A 28 -12.02 2.27 -7.56
CA ARG A 28 -12.11 1.76 -6.18
C ARG A 28 -10.70 1.51 -5.64
N ILE A 29 -10.34 2.24 -4.60
CA ILE A 29 -8.98 2.23 -4.03
C ILE A 29 -9.04 1.79 -2.57
N GLY A 30 -8.45 0.64 -2.26
CA GLY A 30 -8.27 0.19 -0.88
C GLY A 30 -6.98 0.73 -0.28
N ILE A 31 -7.05 1.32 0.91
CA ILE A 31 -5.88 1.87 1.61
C ILE A 31 -5.76 1.19 2.97
N THR A 32 -4.71 0.40 3.16
CA THR A 32 -4.41 -0.16 4.48
C THR A 32 -3.77 0.90 5.37
N GLY A 33 -4.01 0.85 6.68
CA GLY A 33 -3.53 1.88 7.59
C GLY A 33 -4.16 3.26 7.33
N ALA A 34 -5.38 3.30 6.78
CA ALA A 34 -6.08 4.52 6.42
C ALA A 34 -6.35 5.47 7.60
N GLY A 35 -6.35 4.96 8.84
CA GLY A 35 -6.50 5.75 10.07
C GLY A 35 -5.23 6.51 10.48
N GLY A 36 -4.07 6.21 9.91
CA GLY A 36 -2.81 6.94 10.16
C GLY A 36 -2.74 8.27 9.39
N GLU A 37 -1.72 9.09 9.67
CA GLU A 37 -1.57 10.42 9.05
C GLU A 37 -1.48 10.35 7.54
N LEU A 38 -0.56 9.54 7.01
CA LEU A 38 -0.39 9.36 5.57
C LEU A 38 -1.63 8.75 4.93
N GLY A 39 -2.26 7.74 5.59
CA GLY A 39 -3.48 7.11 5.09
C GLY A 39 -4.64 8.09 4.97
N ARG A 40 -4.81 8.99 5.95
CA ARG A 40 -5.82 10.06 5.89
C ARG A 40 -5.52 11.08 4.80
N ALA A 41 -4.25 11.48 4.65
CA ALA A 41 -3.85 12.42 3.60
C ALA A 41 -4.10 11.83 2.20
N LEU A 42 -3.71 10.57 1.97
CA LEU A 42 -3.98 9.84 0.72
C LEU A 42 -5.49 9.72 0.45
N THR A 43 -6.27 9.35 1.47
CA THR A 43 -7.74 9.26 1.37
C THR A 43 -8.31 10.58 0.91
N CYS A 44 -8.00 11.67 1.60
CA CYS A 44 -8.49 13.01 1.25
C CYS A 44 -8.10 13.41 -0.18
N HIS A 45 -6.85 13.17 -0.57
CA HIS A 45 -6.33 13.49 -1.89
C HIS A 45 -7.05 12.71 -3.02
N LEU A 46 -7.22 11.41 -2.86
CA LEU A 46 -7.88 10.54 -3.84
C LEU A 46 -9.38 10.83 -3.93
N ARG A 47 -10.03 11.09 -2.79
CA ARG A 47 -11.44 11.49 -2.73
C ARG A 47 -11.72 12.78 -3.52
N ARG A 48 -10.87 13.78 -3.34
CA ARG A 48 -10.99 15.05 -4.10
C ARG A 48 -10.85 14.87 -5.61
N ARG A 49 -10.23 13.77 -6.05
CA ARG A 49 -10.07 13.39 -7.45
C ARG A 49 -11.11 12.39 -7.96
N GLY A 50 -12.17 12.17 -7.17
CA GLY A 50 -13.32 11.37 -7.57
C GLY A 50 -13.16 9.86 -7.38
N ALA A 51 -12.11 9.40 -6.69
CA ALA A 51 -11.96 8.00 -6.36
C ALA A 51 -12.98 7.54 -5.31
N TRP A 52 -13.35 6.26 -5.38
CA TRP A 52 -14.06 5.58 -4.31
C TRP A 52 -13.04 4.92 -3.37
N VAL A 53 -12.91 5.43 -2.15
CA VAL A 53 -11.90 4.96 -1.21
C VAL A 53 -12.50 4.03 -0.17
N VAL A 54 -11.88 2.86 -0.02
CA VAL A 54 -12.14 1.87 1.03
C VAL A 54 -11.00 1.92 2.04
N ALA A 55 -11.31 2.35 3.26
CA ALA A 55 -10.34 2.36 4.36
C ALA A 55 -10.25 0.98 4.99
N LEU A 56 -9.06 0.41 5.03
CA LEU A 56 -8.76 -0.86 5.69
C LEU A 56 -7.95 -0.56 6.97
N SER A 57 -8.53 -0.80 8.15
CA SER A 57 -7.95 -0.39 9.42
C SER A 57 -8.20 -1.40 10.53
N HIS A 58 -7.27 -1.50 11.48
CA HIS A 58 -7.46 -2.27 12.72
C HIS A 58 -8.21 -1.47 13.80
N ARG A 59 -8.46 -0.19 13.57
CA ARG A 59 -9.21 0.69 14.49
C ARG A 59 -10.56 1.03 13.92
N PRO A 60 -11.57 1.24 14.78
CA PRO A 60 -12.88 1.70 14.31
C PRO A 60 -12.77 3.04 13.59
N GLN A 61 -13.78 3.32 12.80
CA GLN A 61 -13.89 4.59 12.10
C GLN A 61 -13.93 5.73 13.13
N PRO A 62 -13.07 6.75 12.98
CA PRO A 62 -13.14 7.94 13.84
C PRO A 62 -14.47 8.67 13.67
N GLU A 63 -15.01 9.19 14.77
CA GLU A 63 -16.18 10.06 14.72
C GLU A 63 -15.85 11.36 13.99
N GLY A 64 -16.86 11.97 13.36
CA GLY A 64 -16.75 13.28 12.72
C GLY A 64 -15.92 13.29 11.41
N LEU A 65 -15.67 12.14 10.79
CA LEU A 65 -15.04 12.12 9.48
C LEU A 65 -15.88 12.90 8.46
N ASN A 66 -15.20 13.79 7.74
CA ASN A 66 -15.83 14.58 6.69
C ASN A 66 -16.28 13.67 5.53
N SER A 67 -17.57 13.64 5.23
CA SER A 67 -18.17 12.81 4.18
C SER A 67 -17.64 13.11 2.77
N MET A 68 -17.16 14.32 2.54
CA MET A 68 -16.62 14.73 1.22
C MET A 68 -15.17 14.29 1.01
N THR A 69 -14.39 14.17 2.08
CA THR A 69 -12.94 13.88 2.01
C THR A 69 -12.54 12.60 2.73
N GLY A 70 -13.42 12.05 3.55
CA GLY A 70 -13.24 10.73 4.19
C GLY A 70 -13.53 9.58 3.23
N PRO A 71 -13.20 8.32 3.62
CA PRO A 71 -13.49 7.14 2.81
C PRO A 71 -15.00 6.87 2.74
N GLN A 72 -15.46 6.22 1.69
CA GLN A 72 -16.84 5.79 1.56
C GLN A 72 -17.16 4.48 2.31
N GLU A 73 -16.15 3.63 2.45
CA GLU A 73 -16.27 2.38 3.21
C GLU A 73 -15.16 2.33 4.26
N TRP A 74 -15.48 1.82 5.45
CA TRP A 74 -14.52 1.53 6.51
C TRP A 74 -14.61 0.08 6.89
N VAL A 75 -13.53 -0.68 6.69
CA VAL A 75 -13.46 -2.11 6.96
C VAL A 75 -12.47 -2.36 8.08
N LEU A 76 -12.95 -3.01 9.14
CA LEU A 76 -12.09 -3.47 10.23
C LEU A 76 -11.43 -4.78 9.83
N TRP A 77 -10.14 -4.89 10.09
CA TRP A 77 -9.37 -6.11 9.90
C TRP A 77 -8.08 -6.07 10.75
N SER A 78 -7.45 -7.21 10.96
CA SER A 78 -6.17 -7.32 11.69
C SER A 78 -5.17 -8.14 10.90
N CYS A 79 -3.87 -7.85 11.09
CA CYS A 79 -2.79 -8.68 10.54
C CYS A 79 -2.98 -10.13 11.00
N GLY A 80 -2.80 -11.07 10.06
CA GLY A 80 -3.12 -12.49 10.25
C GLY A 80 -4.51 -12.90 9.74
N GLN A 81 -5.41 -11.93 9.50
CA GLN A 81 -6.78 -12.16 9.02
C GLN A 81 -6.99 -11.65 7.59
N GLU A 82 -5.94 -11.59 6.77
CA GLU A 82 -6.00 -11.04 5.41
C GLU A 82 -7.02 -11.76 4.51
N ALA A 83 -7.36 -13.01 4.81
CA ALA A 83 -8.36 -13.78 4.07
C ALA A 83 -9.76 -13.17 4.15
N GLU A 84 -10.10 -12.50 5.25
CA GLU A 84 -11.39 -11.85 5.43
C GLU A 84 -11.62 -10.69 4.45
N LEU A 85 -10.54 -10.18 3.86
CA LEU A 85 -10.58 -9.09 2.90
C LEU A 85 -10.80 -9.54 1.44
N ASP A 86 -10.85 -10.83 1.13
CA ASP A 86 -10.92 -11.32 -0.25
C ASP A 86 -12.08 -10.72 -1.05
N SER A 87 -13.27 -10.63 -0.46
CA SER A 87 -14.44 -10.01 -1.08
C SER A 87 -14.27 -8.51 -1.35
N ILE A 88 -13.46 -7.83 -0.55
CA ILE A 88 -13.11 -6.42 -0.75
C ILE A 88 -12.03 -6.32 -1.84
N LEU A 89 -10.95 -7.10 -1.74
CA LEU A 89 -9.83 -7.09 -2.67
C LEU A 89 -10.28 -7.37 -4.12
N SER A 90 -11.25 -8.27 -4.30
CA SER A 90 -11.81 -8.58 -5.64
C SER A 90 -12.43 -7.35 -6.33
N ARG A 91 -12.97 -6.40 -5.55
CA ARG A 91 -13.67 -5.20 -6.05
C ARG A 91 -12.77 -3.98 -6.25
N LEU A 92 -11.52 -4.00 -5.75
CA LEU A 92 -10.61 -2.87 -5.85
C LEU A 92 -9.97 -2.78 -7.24
N ASP A 93 -9.72 -1.59 -7.72
CA ASP A 93 -8.87 -1.32 -8.88
C ASP A 93 -7.43 -1.03 -8.45
N VAL A 94 -7.26 -0.48 -7.24
CA VAL A 94 -5.95 -0.19 -6.65
C VAL A 94 -5.92 -0.66 -5.20
N LEU A 95 -4.84 -1.30 -4.80
CA LEU A 95 -4.54 -1.59 -3.39
C LEU A 95 -3.29 -0.81 -2.96
N VAL A 96 -3.44 0.01 -1.90
CA VAL A 96 -2.33 0.75 -1.29
C VAL A 96 -1.96 0.09 0.04
N LEU A 97 -0.79 -0.54 0.08
CA LEU A 97 -0.20 -1.14 1.28
C LEU A 97 0.56 -0.06 2.07
N ASN A 98 -0.11 0.54 3.05
CA ASN A 98 0.40 1.68 3.81
C ASN A 98 0.44 1.44 5.33
N HIS A 99 -0.11 0.32 5.82
CA HIS A 99 -0.05 0.03 7.26
C HIS A 99 1.38 -0.30 7.71
N GLY A 100 1.68 0.07 8.93
CA GLY A 100 2.99 -0.18 9.52
C GLY A 100 3.07 0.34 10.94
N ILE A 101 4.08 -0.14 11.65
CA ILE A 101 4.46 0.31 12.98
C ILE A 101 5.95 0.63 13.02
N ASN A 102 6.33 1.58 13.86
CA ASN A 102 7.72 1.82 14.21
C ASN A 102 7.86 1.67 15.73
N PRO A 103 8.51 0.60 16.21
CA PRO A 103 8.69 0.37 17.64
C PRO A 103 9.75 1.27 18.30
N GLY A 104 10.34 2.19 17.54
CA GLY A 104 11.38 3.06 18.05
C GLY A 104 12.66 2.30 18.38
N GLY A 105 13.26 2.60 19.54
CA GLY A 105 14.51 1.97 20.01
C GLY A 105 14.33 0.60 20.67
N ASP A 106 13.12 0.05 20.73
CA ASP A 106 12.87 -1.26 21.31
C ASP A 106 13.45 -2.37 20.42
N GLN A 107 14.40 -3.13 20.98
CA GLN A 107 15.13 -4.22 20.31
C GLN A 107 14.71 -5.61 20.84
N SER A 108 13.61 -5.70 21.59
CA SER A 108 13.12 -6.98 22.09
C SER A 108 12.73 -7.92 20.94
N PRO A 109 12.83 -9.23 21.11
CA PRO A 109 12.37 -10.22 20.13
C PRO A 109 10.89 -10.04 19.78
N GLU A 110 10.06 -9.65 20.73
CA GLU A 110 8.65 -9.39 20.57
C GLU A 110 8.40 -8.19 19.66
N SER A 111 9.15 -7.12 19.87
CA SER A 111 9.08 -5.91 19.05
C SER A 111 9.53 -6.17 17.62
N LEU A 112 10.63 -6.92 17.44
CA LEU A 112 11.08 -7.35 16.11
C LEU A 112 10.04 -8.22 15.41
N SER A 113 9.52 -9.24 16.10
CA SER A 113 8.49 -10.13 15.56
C SER A 113 7.25 -9.35 15.11
N LYS A 114 6.78 -8.42 15.93
CA LYS A 114 5.62 -7.57 15.61
C LYS A 114 5.90 -6.65 14.42
N ALA A 115 7.09 -6.06 14.35
CA ALA A 115 7.47 -5.21 13.22
C ALA A 115 7.53 -6.01 11.91
N LEU A 116 8.13 -7.19 11.92
CA LEU A 116 8.18 -8.09 10.76
C LEU A 116 6.78 -8.50 10.33
N GLU A 117 5.92 -8.90 11.26
CA GLU A 117 4.54 -9.29 10.97
C GLU A 117 3.75 -8.15 10.32
N VAL A 118 3.75 -6.97 10.93
CA VAL A 118 2.92 -5.85 10.46
C VAL A 118 3.49 -5.20 9.20
N ASN A 119 4.79 -4.91 9.18
CA ASN A 119 5.40 -4.10 8.11
C ASN A 119 5.77 -4.93 6.87
N ALA A 120 5.91 -6.25 7.01
CA ALA A 120 6.37 -7.10 5.91
C ALA A 120 5.42 -8.26 5.61
N LEU A 121 5.21 -9.18 6.55
CA LEU A 121 4.50 -10.43 6.27
C LEU A 121 3.03 -10.21 5.96
N SER A 122 2.35 -9.36 6.70
CA SER A 122 0.95 -9.00 6.44
C SER A 122 0.82 -8.29 5.08
N GLN A 123 1.69 -7.34 4.77
CA GLN A 123 1.68 -6.66 3.47
C GLN A 123 1.94 -7.65 2.33
N TRP A 124 2.87 -8.58 2.51
CA TRP A 124 3.15 -9.62 1.52
C TRP A 124 1.95 -10.54 1.28
N ARG A 125 1.27 -10.99 2.34
CA ARG A 125 0.04 -11.80 2.21
C ARG A 125 -1.07 -11.04 1.47
N LEU A 126 -1.29 -9.75 1.79
CA LEU A 126 -2.26 -8.92 1.08
C LEU A 126 -1.93 -8.75 -0.39
N LEU A 127 -0.65 -8.54 -0.72
CA LEU A 127 -0.17 -8.47 -2.10
C LEU A 127 -0.55 -9.75 -2.86
N GLN A 128 -0.18 -10.92 -2.32
CA GLN A 128 -0.46 -12.21 -2.96
C GLN A 128 -1.97 -12.44 -3.13
N ARG A 129 -2.77 -12.12 -2.12
CA ARG A 129 -4.23 -12.24 -2.19
C ARG A 129 -4.84 -11.31 -3.23
N PHE A 130 -4.41 -10.07 -3.26
CA PHE A 130 -4.88 -9.11 -4.26
C PHE A 130 -4.58 -9.58 -5.68
N GLU A 131 -3.36 -10.03 -5.96
CA GLU A 131 -3.00 -10.61 -7.26
C GLU A 131 -3.87 -11.84 -7.59
N GLN A 132 -4.10 -12.73 -6.63
CA GLN A 132 -4.94 -13.92 -6.81
C GLN A 132 -6.38 -13.52 -7.17
N GLN A 133 -6.98 -12.58 -6.44
CA GLN A 133 -8.33 -12.09 -6.74
C GLN A 133 -8.42 -11.46 -8.13
N LYS A 134 -7.36 -10.78 -8.60
CA LYS A 134 -7.34 -10.18 -9.94
C LYS A 134 -7.18 -11.20 -11.06
N ARG A 135 -6.51 -12.33 -10.82
CA ARG A 135 -6.43 -13.42 -11.79
C ARG A 135 -7.75 -14.18 -11.94
N MET A 136 -8.51 -14.30 -10.85
CA MET A 136 -9.79 -15.03 -10.82
C MET A 136 -10.98 -14.18 -11.29
N GLY A 137 -10.84 -12.86 -11.26
CA GLY A 137 -11.90 -11.91 -11.60
C GLY A 137 -11.95 -11.53 -13.08
N ASP A 138 -13.09 -10.97 -13.46
CA ASP A 138 -13.28 -10.42 -14.81
C ASP A 138 -12.35 -9.22 -15.03
N GLN A 139 -11.75 -9.10 -16.21
CA GLN A 139 -10.83 -8.01 -16.55
C GLN A 139 -11.64 -6.71 -16.66
N ARG A 140 -11.59 -5.89 -15.61
CA ARG A 140 -12.18 -4.55 -15.64
C ARG A 140 -11.40 -3.64 -16.59
N ALA A 141 -12.02 -2.56 -17.00
CA ALA A 141 -11.50 -1.59 -17.97
C ALA A 141 -10.12 -0.98 -17.62
N HIS A 142 -9.70 -1.07 -16.34
CA HIS A 142 -8.39 -0.59 -15.88
C HIS A 142 -7.56 -1.76 -15.36
N ALA A 143 -6.27 -1.79 -15.71
CA ALA A 143 -5.32 -2.71 -15.10
C ALA A 143 -5.29 -2.49 -13.57
N ALA A 144 -5.30 -3.59 -12.81
CA ALA A 144 -5.18 -3.52 -11.36
C ALA A 144 -3.79 -2.99 -10.96
N GLU A 145 -3.75 -2.09 -10.00
CA GLU A 145 -2.51 -1.48 -9.51
C GLU A 145 -2.27 -1.83 -8.05
N LEU A 146 -1.01 -2.04 -7.71
CA LEU A 146 -0.57 -2.24 -6.34
C LEU A 146 0.49 -1.19 -5.97
N TRP A 147 0.24 -0.44 -4.91
CA TRP A 147 1.19 0.52 -4.37
C TRP A 147 1.68 0.04 -3.02
N VAL A 148 2.99 0.00 -2.85
CA VAL A 148 3.62 -0.39 -1.60
C VAL A 148 4.35 0.81 -1.01
N ASN A 149 3.93 1.23 0.18
CA ASN A 149 4.61 2.29 0.91
C ASN A 149 5.84 1.73 1.63
N THR A 150 7.00 1.98 1.06
CA THR A 150 8.30 1.67 1.65
C THR A 150 8.80 2.82 2.54
N SER A 151 10.07 2.86 2.84
CA SER A 151 10.69 3.89 3.69
C SER A 151 12.15 4.06 3.28
N GLU A 152 12.73 5.22 3.57
CA GLU A 152 14.18 5.42 3.49
C GLU A 152 14.96 4.40 4.34
N ALA A 153 14.34 3.89 5.40
CA ALA A 153 14.90 2.80 6.22
C ALA A 153 15.16 1.50 5.44
N GLU A 154 14.65 1.38 4.21
CA GLU A 154 14.99 0.28 3.30
C GLU A 154 16.44 0.36 2.82
N ILE A 155 16.96 1.55 2.61
CA ILE A 155 18.29 1.81 2.00
C ILE A 155 19.26 2.54 2.94
N GLN A 156 18.78 3.23 3.96
CA GLN A 156 19.60 3.97 4.92
C GLN A 156 19.40 3.42 6.34
N PRO A 157 20.46 3.48 7.19
CA PRO A 157 20.32 3.12 8.59
C PRO A 157 19.26 3.97 9.29
N ALA A 158 18.40 3.33 10.08
CA ALA A 158 17.41 3.97 10.93
C ALA A 158 17.74 3.75 12.41
N LEU A 159 17.24 4.64 13.27
CA LEU A 159 17.40 4.51 14.73
C LEU A 159 16.56 3.38 15.34
N SER A 160 15.78 2.68 14.53
CA SER A 160 14.90 1.57 14.93
C SER A 160 15.26 0.32 14.15
N PRO A 161 16.10 -0.58 14.67
CA PRO A 161 16.53 -1.78 13.96
C PRO A 161 15.37 -2.68 13.51
N ALA A 162 14.35 -2.88 14.35
CA ALA A 162 13.18 -3.67 14.01
C ALA A 162 12.38 -3.06 12.85
N TYR A 163 12.24 -1.73 12.82
CA TYR A 163 11.61 -1.03 11.71
C TYR A 163 12.43 -1.14 10.42
N GLU A 164 13.73 -0.89 10.50
CA GLU A 164 14.66 -0.99 9.37
C GLU A 164 14.61 -2.39 8.74
N LEU A 165 14.78 -3.45 9.54
CA LEU A 165 14.77 -4.82 9.06
C LEU A 165 13.43 -5.19 8.39
N SER A 166 12.33 -4.77 8.98
CA SER A 166 11.00 -5.04 8.43
C SER A 166 10.75 -4.31 7.11
N LYS A 167 11.22 -3.07 6.96
CA LYS A 167 11.11 -2.30 5.72
C LYS A 167 12.04 -2.83 4.63
N ARG A 168 13.24 -3.25 4.97
CA ARG A 168 14.16 -3.94 4.04
C ARG A 168 13.56 -5.26 3.55
N LEU A 169 12.93 -6.03 4.44
CA LEU A 169 12.30 -7.29 4.07
C LEU A 169 11.19 -7.09 3.03
N ILE A 170 10.24 -6.19 3.27
CA ILE A 170 9.16 -5.96 2.29
C ILE A 170 9.70 -5.40 0.98
N GLY A 171 10.66 -4.48 1.00
CA GLY A 171 11.30 -3.96 -0.20
C GLY A 171 11.95 -5.06 -1.04
N GLN A 172 12.68 -5.98 -0.38
CA GLN A 172 13.29 -7.13 -1.05
C GLN A 172 12.24 -8.09 -1.63
N LEU A 173 11.20 -8.43 -0.86
CA LEU A 173 10.12 -9.32 -1.33
C LEU A 173 9.43 -8.74 -2.58
N VAL A 174 9.14 -7.44 -2.56
CA VAL A 174 8.53 -6.73 -3.69
C VAL A 174 9.49 -6.73 -4.88
N SER A 175 10.74 -6.36 -4.69
CA SER A 175 11.75 -6.31 -5.73
C SER A 175 11.96 -7.67 -6.40
N LEU A 176 12.12 -8.74 -5.62
CA LEU A 176 12.26 -10.11 -6.13
C LEU A 176 11.01 -10.56 -6.90
N ARG A 177 9.82 -10.22 -6.42
CA ARG A 177 8.57 -10.55 -7.11
C ARG A 177 8.49 -9.93 -8.50
N TRP A 178 8.92 -8.67 -8.64
CA TRP A 178 8.89 -7.99 -9.94
C TRP A 178 10.04 -8.38 -10.87
N SER A 179 11.15 -8.86 -10.33
CA SER A 179 12.31 -9.33 -11.11
C SER A 179 12.12 -10.75 -11.65
N ALA A 180 11.20 -11.54 -11.11
CA ALA A 180 10.94 -12.90 -11.59
C ALA A 180 10.35 -12.90 -13.01
N PRO A 181 10.78 -13.80 -13.91
CA PRO A 181 10.20 -13.97 -15.24
C PRO A 181 8.68 -14.19 -15.16
N ARG A 182 7.94 -13.66 -16.16
CA ARG A 182 6.45 -13.75 -16.16
C ARG A 182 5.91 -15.18 -16.08
N GLN A 183 6.67 -16.18 -16.49
CA GLN A 183 6.29 -17.60 -16.47
C GLN A 183 6.26 -18.19 -15.05
N GLU A 184 7.01 -17.64 -14.11
CA GLU A 184 7.06 -18.12 -12.71
C GLU A 184 6.04 -17.43 -11.79
N ARG A 185 5.27 -16.49 -12.33
CA ARG A 185 4.23 -15.74 -11.59
C ARG A 185 2.84 -16.38 -11.67
N SER A 186 2.77 -17.62 -12.20
CA SER A 186 1.52 -18.37 -12.38
C SER A 186 1.08 -19.06 -11.09
#